data_bab7d6166947cdb4bdce379f95aebb99
#
_entry.id   bab7d6166947cdb4bdce379f95aebb99
#
_cell.length_a   1.000
_cell.length_b   1.000
_cell.length_c   1.000
_cell.angle_alpha   90.00
_cell.angle_beta   90.00
_cell.angle_gamma   90.00
#
_symmetry.space_group_name_H-M   'P 1'
#
loop_
_entity.id
_entity.type
_entity.pdbx_description
1 polymer ?
#
loop_
_entity_poly.entity_id
_entity_poly.type
_entity_poly.pdbx_seq_one_letter_code
_entity_poly.pdbx_strand_id
1 'polypeptide(L)'
;MTTEEKKDVYSIITERIVSQLEAGTVPWRKPWKAQNGGNPANFGSRKVYRGINWFLLSFSPYSCPFWLTYKQAAEIGGNVRKGEKGTPVVFWNWVDSKTEKDATGKPKKIPFLKYYTVFNVEQCEGIEWKAEAIEGAAFNPITEAEKIVFAMPRAPKLAHGGDRAYYRPSTDSVQMPTPETFDTAGNYYSTLFHELAHATGHESRLNRKGVAEIAAFGGETYAKEELVAEMGAAFLCAVSGIDNTLPASASYIQGWLKQLKEDAKLVIHAAAQGQRAADFILGKMEETHAA
;
A
#
# COMPACT_ATOMS: atom_id res chain seq x y z
N MET A 1 27.65 25.98 15.02
CA MET A 1 27.10 25.40 13.78
C MET A 1 26.65 24.01 14.13
N THR A 2 25.35 23.85 14.41
CA THR A 2 24.73 22.56 14.68
C THR A 2 24.67 21.81 13.34
N THR A 3 25.42 20.75 13.22
CA THR A 3 25.26 19.76 12.14
C THR A 3 23.84 19.21 12.26
N GLU A 4 22.92 19.66 11.40
CA GLU A 4 21.65 18.97 11.22
C GLU A 4 21.98 17.53 10.79
N GLU A 5 21.73 16.58 11.68
CA GLU A 5 21.78 15.16 11.32
C GLU A 5 20.83 14.94 10.15
N LYS A 6 21.36 14.51 9.05
CA LYS A 6 20.62 14.25 7.82
C LYS A 6 19.64 13.12 8.14
N LYS A 7 18.35 13.46 8.39
CA LYS A 7 17.30 12.47 8.68
C LYS A 7 17.37 11.34 7.65
N ASP A 8 17.29 10.11 8.12
CA ASP A 8 17.26 8.98 7.21
C ASP A 8 15.90 8.92 6.47
N VAL A 9 15.89 8.20 5.35
CA VAL A 9 14.71 8.12 4.47
C VAL A 9 13.50 7.51 5.19
N TYR A 10 13.72 6.53 6.07
CA TYR A 10 12.65 5.89 6.83
C TYR A 10 11.97 6.88 7.76
N SER A 11 12.76 7.67 8.48
CA SER A 11 12.25 8.70 9.39
C SER A 11 11.42 9.76 8.64
N ILE A 12 11.90 10.25 7.49
CA ILE A 12 11.18 11.23 6.67
C ILE A 12 9.78 10.73 6.28
N ILE A 13 9.70 9.48 5.82
CA ILE A 13 8.44 8.89 5.36
C ILE A 13 7.51 8.61 6.55
N THR A 14 8.04 8.02 7.62
CA THR A 14 7.26 7.65 8.80
C THR A 14 6.70 8.87 9.52
N GLU A 15 7.48 9.94 9.69
CA GLU A 15 6.99 11.19 10.27
C GLU A 15 5.80 11.77 9.48
N ARG A 16 5.83 11.68 8.15
CA ARG A 16 4.71 12.16 7.32
C ARG A 16 3.44 11.34 7.55
N ILE A 17 3.55 10.02 7.68
CA ILE A 17 2.42 9.14 8.00
C ILE A 17 1.91 9.38 9.43
N VAL A 18 2.82 9.47 10.39
CA VAL A 18 2.48 9.76 11.80
C VAL A 18 1.74 11.09 11.93
N SER A 19 2.21 12.13 11.25
CA SER A 19 1.55 13.44 11.24
C SER A 19 0.11 13.38 10.71
N GLN A 20 -0.17 12.54 9.72
CA GLN A 20 -1.53 12.35 9.20
C GLN A 20 -2.40 11.59 10.20
N LEU A 21 -1.87 10.54 10.82
CA LEU A 21 -2.57 9.79 11.87
C LEU A 21 -2.89 10.66 13.09
N GLU A 22 -1.96 11.52 13.50
CA GLU A 22 -2.16 12.48 14.59
C GLU A 22 -3.21 13.54 14.25
N ALA A 23 -3.34 13.89 12.97
CA ALA A 23 -4.42 14.74 12.45
C ALA A 23 -5.76 14.01 12.28
N GLY A 24 -5.87 12.75 12.70
CA GLY A 24 -7.09 11.93 12.60
C GLY A 24 -7.33 11.35 11.20
N THR A 25 -6.37 11.45 10.30
CA THR A 25 -6.48 10.88 8.96
C THR A 25 -5.71 9.57 8.89
N VAL A 26 -6.42 8.46 8.61
CA VAL A 26 -5.81 7.15 8.38
C VAL A 26 -5.45 7.03 6.89
N PRO A 27 -4.15 7.01 6.56
CA PRO A 27 -3.71 7.06 5.18
C PRO A 27 -4.22 5.94 4.29
N TRP A 28 -4.42 4.75 4.77
CA TRP A 28 -4.91 3.59 4.02
C TRP A 28 -6.43 3.39 4.09
N ARG A 29 -7.19 4.36 4.67
CA ARG A 29 -8.66 4.33 4.79
C ARG A 29 -9.36 5.56 4.20
N LYS A 30 -8.68 6.36 3.39
CA LYS A 30 -9.29 7.52 2.74
C LYS A 30 -10.26 7.04 1.65
N PRO A 31 -11.47 7.65 1.52
CA PRO A 31 -12.36 7.35 0.41
C PRO A 31 -11.66 7.72 -0.90
N TRP A 32 -11.31 6.73 -1.64
CA TRP A 32 -10.71 6.88 -2.97
C TRP A 32 -11.82 7.11 -3.98
N LYS A 33 -12.40 8.27 -4.00
CA LYS A 33 -13.06 8.66 -5.24
C LYS A 33 -11.94 8.78 -6.25
N ALA A 34 -11.87 7.83 -7.17
CA ALA A 34 -11.17 8.01 -8.43
C ALA A 34 -11.82 9.20 -9.14
N GLN A 35 -11.53 10.42 -8.65
CA GLN A 35 -11.87 11.62 -9.36
C GLN A 35 -10.97 11.62 -10.59
N ASN A 36 -11.53 11.12 -11.69
CA ASN A 36 -11.05 11.34 -13.07
C ASN A 36 -9.60 10.98 -13.43
N GLY A 37 -8.81 10.30 -12.58
CA GLY A 37 -7.39 10.24 -12.83
C GLY A 37 -6.70 8.87 -12.67
N GLY A 38 -7.30 7.87 -12.04
CA GLY A 38 -6.66 6.56 -11.86
C GLY A 38 -5.57 6.55 -10.77
N ASN A 39 -4.75 5.49 -10.76
CA ASN A 39 -3.69 5.30 -9.78
C ASN A 39 -2.50 6.26 -10.03
N PRO A 40 -1.83 6.74 -8.97
CA PRO A 40 -0.63 7.56 -9.12
C PRO A 40 0.41 6.88 -10.02
N ALA A 41 0.84 7.56 -11.06
CA ALA A 41 1.78 7.05 -12.04
C ALA A 41 2.84 8.08 -12.44
N ASN A 42 4.01 7.61 -12.85
CA ASN A 42 5.03 8.48 -13.41
C ASN A 42 4.59 8.99 -14.79
N PHE A 43 4.66 10.29 -15.02
CA PHE A 43 4.18 10.93 -16.25
C PHE A 43 4.86 10.40 -17.51
N GLY A 44 6.17 10.23 -17.48
CA GLY A 44 6.93 9.80 -18.66
C GLY A 44 6.79 8.30 -18.95
N SER A 45 6.99 7.44 -17.93
CA SER A 45 6.97 5.99 -18.11
C SER A 45 5.58 5.36 -18.02
N ARG A 46 4.57 6.09 -17.54
CA ARG A 46 3.21 5.62 -17.24
C ARG A 46 3.16 4.47 -16.22
N LYS A 47 4.29 4.15 -15.58
CA LYS A 47 4.33 3.11 -14.53
C LYS A 47 3.64 3.60 -13.27
N VAL A 48 2.71 2.80 -12.77
CA VAL A 48 2.00 3.04 -11.50
C VAL A 48 2.98 2.92 -10.35
N TYR A 49 2.91 3.87 -9.41
CA TYR A 49 3.62 3.78 -8.15
C TYR A 49 3.03 2.68 -7.27
N ARG A 50 3.89 2.05 -6.44
CA ARG A 50 3.52 0.87 -5.65
C ARG A 50 3.95 1.01 -4.19
N GLY A 51 3.41 0.16 -3.33
CA GLY A 51 3.76 0.13 -1.92
C GLY A 51 3.53 1.48 -1.25
N ILE A 52 4.48 1.91 -0.41
CA ILE A 52 4.37 3.18 0.32
C ILE A 52 4.24 4.40 -0.62
N ASN A 53 4.85 4.37 -1.81
CA ASN A 53 4.76 5.47 -2.76
C ASN A 53 3.33 5.71 -3.24
N TRP A 54 2.58 4.64 -3.46
CA TRP A 54 1.18 4.74 -3.83
C TRP A 54 0.39 5.50 -2.76
N PHE A 55 0.55 5.16 -1.48
CA PHE A 55 -0.10 5.89 -0.38
C PHE A 55 0.34 7.35 -0.33
N LEU A 56 1.65 7.65 -0.37
CA LEU A 56 2.17 9.01 -0.29
C LEU A 56 1.63 9.95 -1.38
N LEU A 57 1.42 9.43 -2.58
CA LEU A 57 0.95 10.21 -3.73
C LEU A 57 -0.57 10.28 -3.81
N SER A 58 -1.26 9.22 -3.42
CA SER A 58 -2.72 9.18 -3.37
C SER A 58 -3.32 10.14 -2.35
N PHE A 59 -2.55 10.57 -1.32
CA PHE A 59 -2.98 11.57 -0.32
C PHE A 59 -2.90 13.01 -0.76
N SER A 60 -2.42 13.25 -1.96
CA SER A 60 -2.33 14.60 -2.49
C SER A 60 -3.73 15.19 -2.79
N PRO A 61 -3.87 16.51 -2.77
CA PRO A 61 -5.11 17.17 -3.15
C PRO A 61 -5.35 17.22 -4.67
N TYR A 62 -4.41 16.69 -5.47
CA TYR A 62 -4.43 16.83 -6.93
C TYR A 62 -5.34 15.81 -7.58
N SER A 63 -6.04 16.24 -8.64
CA SER A 63 -6.91 15.38 -9.46
C SER A 63 -6.12 14.60 -10.52
N CYS A 64 -4.98 15.15 -10.96
CA CYS A 64 -4.10 14.50 -11.93
C CYS A 64 -3.37 13.30 -11.30
N PRO A 65 -3.41 12.11 -11.90
CA PRO A 65 -2.70 10.95 -11.37
C PRO A 65 -1.20 10.97 -11.67
N PHE A 66 -0.73 11.90 -12.51
CA PHE A 66 0.63 11.88 -13.03
C PHE A 66 1.60 12.73 -12.22
N TRP A 67 2.77 12.14 -12.00
CA TRP A 67 3.86 12.70 -11.20
C TRP A 67 5.17 12.63 -11.95
N LEU A 68 6.04 13.62 -11.72
CA LEU A 68 7.34 13.72 -12.37
C LEU A 68 8.35 14.42 -11.45
N THR A 69 9.64 14.18 -11.70
CA THR A 69 10.69 14.94 -11.03
C THR A 69 10.86 16.32 -11.66
N TYR A 70 11.53 17.23 -10.96
CA TYR A 70 11.87 18.56 -11.50
C TYR A 70 12.62 18.46 -12.84
N LYS A 71 13.56 17.51 -12.93
CA LYS A 71 14.33 17.24 -14.15
C LYS A 71 13.44 16.78 -15.31
N GLN A 72 12.54 15.84 -15.02
CA GLN A 72 11.57 15.35 -16.04
C GLN A 72 10.64 16.46 -16.54
N ALA A 73 10.20 17.39 -15.66
CA ALA A 73 9.42 18.55 -16.08
C ALA A 73 10.18 19.40 -17.08
N ALA A 74 11.43 19.72 -16.77
CA ALA A 74 12.29 20.54 -17.65
C ALA A 74 12.59 19.84 -19.00
N GLU A 75 12.81 18.53 -19.00
CA GLU A 75 13.08 17.74 -20.22
C GLU A 75 11.94 17.75 -21.23
N ILE A 76 10.70 17.94 -20.76
CA ILE A 76 9.51 18.04 -21.63
C ILE A 76 9.03 19.48 -21.87
N GLY A 77 9.87 20.46 -21.53
CA GLY A 77 9.59 21.88 -21.76
C GLY A 77 8.71 22.54 -20.71
N GLY A 78 8.40 21.84 -19.61
CA GLY A 78 7.63 22.39 -18.50
C GLY A 78 8.51 22.87 -17.36
N ASN A 79 7.90 23.51 -16.36
CA ASN A 79 8.58 23.99 -15.17
C ASN A 79 7.69 23.85 -13.94
N VAL A 80 8.27 23.45 -12.81
CA VAL A 80 7.56 23.46 -11.52
C VAL A 80 7.38 24.90 -11.04
N ARG A 81 6.17 25.28 -10.69
CA ARG A 81 5.89 26.64 -10.23
C ARG A 81 6.68 26.98 -8.97
N LYS A 82 7.09 28.23 -8.85
CA LYS A 82 7.83 28.74 -7.70
C LYS A 82 7.02 28.57 -6.40
N GLY A 83 7.64 28.02 -5.39
CA GLY A 83 7.01 27.82 -4.07
C GLY A 83 6.28 26.48 -3.90
N GLU A 84 6.13 25.71 -4.95
CA GLU A 84 5.51 24.37 -4.85
C GLU A 84 6.35 23.40 -4.02
N LYS A 85 5.67 22.58 -3.25
CA LYS A 85 6.31 21.55 -2.41
C LYS A 85 6.14 20.17 -3.03
N GLY A 86 7.24 19.51 -3.33
CA GLY A 86 7.20 18.16 -3.87
C GLY A 86 6.93 17.09 -2.81
N THR A 87 6.55 15.93 -3.27
CA THR A 87 6.32 14.75 -2.43
C THR A 87 7.50 13.79 -2.54
N PRO A 88 8.07 13.33 -1.42
CA PRO A 88 9.11 12.31 -1.45
C PRO A 88 8.52 10.96 -1.85
N VAL A 89 9.21 10.24 -2.75
CA VAL A 89 8.94 8.85 -3.11
C VAL A 89 10.21 8.04 -2.93
N VAL A 90 10.08 6.79 -2.54
CA VAL A 90 11.21 5.94 -2.20
C VAL A 90 11.45 4.87 -3.26
N PHE A 91 12.71 4.53 -3.46
CA PHE A 91 13.12 3.45 -4.36
C PHE A 91 14.20 2.60 -3.70
N TRP A 92 14.03 1.30 -3.80
CA TRP A 92 15.08 0.36 -3.47
C TRP A 92 16.15 0.39 -4.56
N ASN A 93 17.38 0.54 -4.14
CA ASN A 93 18.54 0.41 -4.98
C ASN A 93 19.49 -0.64 -4.40
N TRP A 94 20.31 -1.25 -5.22
CA TRP A 94 21.21 -2.31 -4.82
C TRP A 94 22.64 -1.83 -5.06
N VAL A 95 23.50 -1.99 -4.07
CA VAL A 95 24.93 -1.71 -4.19
C VAL A 95 25.73 -2.94 -3.84
N ASP A 96 26.83 -3.11 -4.50
CA ASP A 96 27.78 -4.16 -4.17
C ASP A 96 28.45 -3.85 -2.82
N SER A 97 28.42 -4.82 -1.90
CA SER A 97 29.12 -4.72 -0.63
C SER A 97 30.62 -4.64 -0.87
N LYS A 98 31.27 -3.72 -0.17
CA LYS A 98 32.76 -3.63 -0.19
C LYS A 98 33.44 -4.71 0.65
N THR A 99 32.70 -5.30 1.59
CA THR A 99 33.25 -6.20 2.62
C THR A 99 32.67 -7.61 2.58
N GLU A 100 31.43 -7.76 2.15
CA GLU A 100 30.74 -9.05 2.13
C GLU A 100 30.71 -9.64 0.71
N LYS A 101 30.95 -10.95 0.61
CA LYS A 101 30.84 -11.73 -0.63
C LYS A 101 29.73 -12.76 -0.48
N ASP A 102 29.09 -13.12 -1.57
CA ASP A 102 28.13 -14.21 -1.64
C ASP A 102 28.83 -15.59 -1.69
N ALA A 103 28.03 -16.65 -1.73
CA ALA A 103 28.54 -18.02 -1.80
C ALA A 103 29.38 -18.32 -3.06
N THR A 104 29.31 -17.46 -4.08
CA THR A 104 30.08 -17.58 -5.34
C THR A 104 31.35 -16.72 -5.34
N GLY A 105 31.63 -15.99 -4.25
CA GLY A 105 32.77 -15.11 -4.12
C GLY A 105 32.59 -13.70 -4.76
N LYS A 106 31.41 -13.39 -5.30
CA LYS A 106 31.07 -12.07 -5.82
C LYS A 106 30.64 -11.12 -4.71
N PRO A 107 30.79 -9.79 -4.87
CA PRO A 107 30.28 -8.83 -3.91
C PRO A 107 28.79 -9.07 -3.63
N LYS A 108 28.43 -9.19 -2.36
CA LYS A 108 27.04 -9.33 -1.94
C LYS A 108 26.29 -8.04 -2.23
N LYS A 109 25.12 -8.12 -2.87
CA LYS A 109 24.28 -6.96 -3.10
C LYS A 109 23.54 -6.58 -1.83
N ILE A 110 23.70 -5.34 -1.39
CA ILE A 110 23.03 -4.78 -0.22
C ILE A 110 21.95 -3.82 -0.70
N PRO A 111 20.67 -4.04 -0.31
CA PRO A 111 19.61 -3.10 -0.64
C PRO A 111 19.75 -1.83 0.21
N PHE A 112 19.58 -0.68 -0.42
CA PHE A 112 19.46 0.58 0.31
C PHE A 112 18.32 1.42 -0.26
N LEU A 113 17.70 2.20 0.62
CA LEU A 113 16.57 3.03 0.27
C LEU A 113 17.07 4.42 -0.14
N LYS A 114 16.66 4.86 -1.33
CA LYS A 114 16.78 6.25 -1.78
C LYS A 114 15.40 6.89 -1.86
N TYR A 115 15.35 8.20 -1.73
CA TYR A 115 14.16 8.96 -2.07
C TYR A 115 14.44 9.97 -3.17
N TYR A 116 13.41 10.30 -3.90
CA TYR A 116 13.37 11.38 -4.89
C TYR A 116 12.16 12.25 -4.59
N THR A 117 12.26 13.53 -4.92
CA THR A 117 11.13 14.43 -4.84
C THR A 117 10.43 14.47 -6.18
N VAL A 118 9.12 14.22 -6.17
CA VAL A 118 8.24 14.32 -7.33
C VAL A 118 7.20 15.40 -7.12
N PHE A 119 6.72 15.96 -8.21
CA PHE A 119 5.69 16.98 -8.27
C PHE A 119 4.52 16.43 -9.09
N ASN A 120 3.30 16.79 -8.71
CA ASN A 120 2.14 16.51 -9.53
C ASN A 120 2.18 17.40 -10.79
N VAL A 121 1.66 16.91 -11.90
CA VAL A 121 1.58 17.72 -13.14
C VAL A 121 0.82 19.02 -12.91
N GLU A 122 -0.19 19.04 -12.04
CA GLU A 122 -0.92 20.26 -11.65
C GLU A 122 -0.06 21.30 -10.92
N GLN A 123 1.14 20.96 -10.46
CA GLN A 123 2.11 21.88 -9.88
C GLN A 123 3.06 22.48 -10.93
N CYS A 124 2.89 22.11 -12.18
CA CYS A 124 3.78 22.52 -13.27
C CYS A 124 3.10 23.49 -14.23
N GLU A 125 3.93 24.30 -14.92
CA GLU A 125 3.56 25.10 -16.05
C GLU A 125 4.11 24.49 -17.34
N GLY A 126 3.42 24.70 -18.47
CA GLY A 126 3.87 24.19 -19.77
C GLY A 126 3.67 22.69 -19.99
N ILE A 127 2.97 22.01 -19.09
CA ILE A 127 2.65 20.57 -19.23
C ILE A 127 1.13 20.43 -19.24
N GLU A 128 0.60 19.95 -20.36
CA GLU A 128 -0.81 19.64 -20.48
C GLU A 128 -1.07 18.17 -20.16
N TRP A 129 -2.12 17.91 -19.43
CA TRP A 129 -2.65 16.56 -19.26
C TRP A 129 -4.17 16.59 -19.49
N LYS A 130 -4.70 15.52 -20.02
CA LYS A 130 -6.14 15.34 -20.16
C LYS A 130 -6.55 14.17 -19.28
N ALA A 131 -7.63 14.35 -18.51
CA ALA A 131 -8.31 13.23 -17.90
C ALA A 131 -8.78 12.32 -19.03
N GLU A 132 -8.30 11.10 -19.07
CA GLU A 132 -8.89 10.09 -19.96
C GLU A 132 -10.30 9.84 -19.41
N ALA A 133 -11.31 10.23 -20.17
CA ALA A 133 -12.66 9.79 -19.87
C ALA A 133 -12.63 8.25 -19.95
N ILE A 134 -12.98 7.59 -18.86
CA ILE A 134 -13.18 6.14 -18.88
C ILE A 134 -14.48 5.91 -19.67
N GLU A 135 -14.38 5.95 -20.97
CA GLU A 135 -15.42 5.46 -21.88
C GLU A 135 -15.34 3.94 -21.86
N GLY A 136 -16.18 3.30 -21.10
CA GLY A 136 -16.22 1.85 -21.02
C GLY A 136 -17.44 1.38 -20.23
N ALA A 137 -17.81 0.13 -20.45
CA ALA A 137 -18.94 -0.53 -19.78
C ALA A 137 -19.03 -0.14 -18.31
N ALA A 138 -20.26 0.07 -17.82
CA ALA A 138 -20.53 0.52 -16.45
C ALA A 138 -19.67 -0.27 -15.46
N PHE A 139 -18.61 0.38 -14.95
CA PHE A 139 -17.71 -0.20 -13.94
C PHE A 139 -18.53 -0.39 -12.67
N ASN A 140 -18.71 -1.64 -12.24
CA ASN A 140 -19.40 -1.97 -11.01
C ASN A 140 -18.37 -2.44 -9.98
N PRO A 141 -18.09 -1.64 -8.93
CA PRO A 141 -17.09 -1.97 -7.90
C PRO A 141 -17.35 -3.33 -7.22
N ILE A 142 -18.60 -3.69 -7.02
CA ILE A 142 -18.96 -4.95 -6.37
C ILE A 142 -18.65 -6.14 -7.28
N THR A 143 -19.00 -6.06 -8.55
CA THR A 143 -18.66 -7.10 -9.53
C THR A 143 -17.15 -7.28 -9.67
N GLU A 144 -16.38 -6.19 -9.63
CA GLU A 144 -14.92 -6.28 -9.65
C GLU A 144 -14.36 -6.93 -8.37
N ALA A 145 -14.93 -6.62 -7.20
CA ALA A 145 -14.55 -7.26 -5.95
C ALA A 145 -14.86 -8.78 -5.97
N GLU A 146 -16.02 -9.18 -6.48
CA GLU A 146 -16.38 -10.58 -6.66
C GLU A 146 -15.39 -11.32 -7.55
N LYS A 147 -15.01 -10.72 -8.69
CA LYS A 147 -14.01 -11.30 -9.59
C LYS A 147 -12.66 -11.50 -8.89
N ILE A 148 -12.22 -10.51 -8.09
CA ILE A 148 -10.96 -10.58 -7.33
C ILE A 148 -11.01 -11.76 -6.34
N VAL A 149 -12.09 -11.86 -5.56
CA VAL A 149 -12.27 -12.95 -4.58
C VAL A 149 -12.29 -14.31 -5.26
N PHE A 150 -13.05 -14.43 -6.35
CA PHE A 150 -13.19 -15.68 -7.09
C PHE A 150 -11.88 -16.13 -7.77
N ALA A 151 -11.11 -15.19 -8.29
CA ALA A 151 -9.86 -15.45 -9.03
C ALA A 151 -8.64 -15.64 -8.12
N MET A 152 -8.77 -15.48 -6.79
CA MET A 152 -7.64 -15.59 -5.87
C MET A 152 -6.98 -16.97 -5.96
N PRO A 153 -5.68 -17.05 -6.28
CA PRO A 153 -4.95 -18.32 -6.27
C PRO A 153 -4.92 -18.96 -4.88
N ARG A 154 -5.14 -20.25 -4.78
CA ARG A 154 -5.09 -21.00 -3.50
C ARG A 154 -5.88 -20.30 -2.39
N ALA A 155 -7.11 -19.84 -2.72
CA ALA A 155 -7.98 -19.15 -1.77
C ALA A 155 -8.24 -20.00 -0.51
N PRO A 156 -8.35 -19.36 0.68
CA PRO A 156 -8.78 -20.05 1.89
C PRO A 156 -10.25 -20.48 1.76
N LYS A 157 -10.70 -21.36 2.63
CA LYS A 157 -12.13 -21.68 2.75
C LYS A 157 -12.88 -20.46 3.27
N LEU A 158 -13.95 -20.03 2.61
CA LEU A 158 -14.82 -18.95 3.06
C LEU A 158 -16.11 -19.53 3.67
N ALA A 159 -16.38 -19.13 4.91
CA ALA A 159 -17.61 -19.49 5.63
C ALA A 159 -18.34 -18.23 6.10
N HIS A 160 -19.67 -18.28 6.14
CA HIS A 160 -20.51 -17.20 6.63
C HIS A 160 -21.26 -17.60 7.90
N GLY A 161 -21.51 -16.60 8.77
CA GLY A 161 -22.26 -16.73 10.02
C GLY A 161 -21.52 -16.06 11.19
N GLY A 162 -22.23 -15.96 12.32
CA GLY A 162 -21.70 -15.24 13.48
C GLY A 162 -21.66 -13.72 13.30
N ASP A 163 -20.99 -13.03 14.20
CA ASP A 163 -20.95 -11.57 14.32
C ASP A 163 -19.54 -10.97 14.10
N ARG A 164 -18.54 -11.81 13.74
CA ARG A 164 -17.14 -11.41 13.60
C ARG A 164 -16.55 -11.91 12.30
N ALA A 165 -15.73 -11.08 11.67
CA ALA A 165 -14.82 -11.47 10.61
C ALA A 165 -13.46 -11.83 11.20
N TYR A 166 -12.86 -12.92 10.73
CA TYR A 166 -11.50 -13.31 11.07
C TYR A 166 -10.95 -14.37 10.12
N TYR A 167 -9.65 -14.34 9.90
CA TYR A 167 -8.90 -15.44 9.30
C TYR A 167 -8.40 -16.41 10.40
N ARG A 168 -8.54 -17.72 10.19
CA ARG A 168 -8.05 -18.76 11.07
C ARG A 168 -6.94 -19.58 10.39
N PRO A 169 -5.66 -19.37 10.77
CA PRO A 169 -4.54 -20.07 10.15
C PRO A 169 -4.60 -21.60 10.30
N SER A 170 -5.00 -22.11 11.46
CA SER A 170 -5.01 -23.56 11.76
C SER A 170 -5.96 -24.38 10.87
N THR A 171 -6.96 -23.77 10.26
CA THR A 171 -7.94 -24.42 9.37
C THR A 171 -7.92 -23.84 7.96
N ASP A 172 -7.04 -22.86 7.74
CA ASP A 172 -6.94 -22.08 6.52
C ASP A 172 -8.31 -21.61 6.02
N SER A 173 -9.04 -20.91 6.88
CA SER A 173 -10.41 -20.47 6.62
C SER A 173 -10.64 -19.03 7.05
N VAL A 174 -11.42 -18.31 6.25
CA VAL A 174 -11.98 -17.00 6.58
C VAL A 174 -13.42 -17.18 7.03
N GLN A 175 -13.74 -16.64 8.19
CA GLN A 175 -15.09 -16.49 8.69
C GLN A 175 -15.57 -15.08 8.47
N MET A 176 -16.75 -14.90 7.89
CA MET A 176 -17.39 -13.61 7.67
C MET A 176 -18.80 -13.62 8.27
N PRO A 177 -19.30 -12.50 8.83
CA PRO A 177 -20.73 -12.30 8.98
C PRO A 177 -21.43 -12.38 7.63
N THR A 178 -22.72 -12.64 7.61
CA THR A 178 -23.46 -12.68 6.34
C THR A 178 -23.51 -11.30 5.69
N PRO A 179 -23.47 -11.20 4.35
CA PRO A 179 -23.40 -9.91 3.65
C PRO A 179 -24.51 -8.91 4.07
N GLU A 180 -25.69 -9.42 4.41
CA GLU A 180 -26.86 -8.62 4.81
C GLU A 180 -26.68 -7.90 6.14
N THR A 181 -25.68 -8.28 6.96
CA THR A 181 -25.38 -7.65 8.24
C THR A 181 -24.51 -6.39 8.12
N PHE A 182 -23.98 -6.12 6.92
CA PHE A 182 -23.16 -4.94 6.66
C PHE A 182 -24.02 -3.79 6.13
N ASP A 183 -23.69 -2.55 6.55
CA ASP A 183 -24.39 -1.35 6.08
C ASP A 183 -24.34 -1.18 4.55
N THR A 184 -23.25 -1.61 3.94
CA THR A 184 -23.07 -1.58 2.49
C THR A 184 -22.29 -2.81 2.00
N ALA A 185 -22.52 -3.20 0.74
CA ALA A 185 -21.71 -4.23 0.10
C ALA A 185 -20.22 -3.86 0.05
N GLY A 186 -19.88 -2.56 -0.08
CA GLY A 186 -18.50 -2.08 0.00
C GLY A 186 -17.83 -2.41 1.33
N ASN A 187 -18.54 -2.25 2.44
CA ASN A 187 -18.05 -2.59 3.77
C ASN A 187 -17.79 -4.09 3.91
N TYR A 188 -18.68 -4.93 3.38
CA TYR A 188 -18.48 -6.38 3.34
C TYR A 188 -17.18 -6.74 2.58
N TYR A 189 -17.01 -6.24 1.36
CA TYR A 189 -15.82 -6.56 0.57
C TYR A 189 -14.53 -5.96 1.13
N SER A 190 -14.56 -4.76 1.69
CA SER A 190 -13.41 -4.16 2.38
C SER A 190 -12.96 -5.03 3.56
N THR A 191 -13.91 -5.54 4.36
CA THR A 191 -13.63 -6.47 5.46
C THR A 191 -13.11 -7.81 4.94
N LEU A 192 -13.72 -8.36 3.90
CA LEU A 192 -13.27 -9.61 3.29
C LEU A 192 -11.85 -9.49 2.72
N PHE A 193 -11.51 -8.38 2.08
CA PHE A 193 -10.16 -8.13 1.59
C PHE A 193 -9.13 -8.06 2.71
N HIS A 194 -9.49 -7.53 3.88
CA HIS A 194 -8.64 -7.52 5.06
C HIS A 194 -8.34 -8.96 5.53
N GLU A 195 -9.37 -9.80 5.65
CA GLU A 195 -9.20 -11.20 6.07
C GLU A 195 -8.46 -12.04 5.01
N LEU A 196 -8.69 -11.77 3.72
CA LEU A 196 -7.93 -12.41 2.65
C LEU A 196 -6.47 -11.96 2.64
N ALA A 197 -6.17 -10.69 2.98
CA ALA A 197 -4.80 -10.22 3.12
C ALA A 197 -4.08 -10.97 4.27
N HIS A 198 -4.72 -11.20 5.43
CA HIS A 198 -4.20 -12.09 6.46
C HIS A 198 -3.97 -13.50 5.92
N ALA A 199 -4.97 -14.07 5.23
CA ALA A 199 -4.86 -15.40 4.66
C ALA A 199 -3.66 -15.57 3.74
N THR A 200 -3.23 -14.53 3.00
CA THR A 200 -2.01 -14.61 2.19
C THR A 200 -0.75 -14.90 3.03
N GLY A 201 -0.76 -14.65 4.33
CA GLY A 201 0.35 -14.94 5.24
C GLY A 201 0.51 -16.42 5.61
N HIS A 202 -0.44 -17.29 5.24
CA HIS A 202 -0.35 -18.74 5.48
C HIS A 202 0.90 -19.35 4.84
N GLU A 203 1.42 -20.44 5.44
CA GLU A 203 2.63 -21.14 5.00
C GLU A 203 2.57 -21.58 3.52
N SER A 204 1.36 -21.97 3.06
CA SER A 204 1.15 -22.40 1.67
C SER A 204 1.14 -21.25 0.66
N ARG A 205 1.19 -19.97 1.09
CA ARG A 205 1.16 -18.77 0.25
C ARG A 205 2.42 -17.92 0.43
N LEU A 206 2.35 -16.80 1.12
CA LEU A 206 3.50 -15.90 1.32
C LEU A 206 4.31 -16.20 2.57
N ASN A 207 3.86 -17.13 3.42
CA ASN A 207 4.54 -17.60 4.62
C ASN A 207 5.05 -16.46 5.51
N ARG A 208 4.16 -15.50 5.86
CA ARG A 208 4.54 -14.42 6.76
C ARG A 208 4.55 -14.90 8.22
N LYS A 209 5.64 -14.64 8.92
CA LYS A 209 5.85 -15.09 10.31
C LYS A 209 4.72 -14.66 11.26
N GLY A 210 4.17 -13.46 11.12
CA GLY A 210 3.08 -12.94 11.95
C GLY A 210 1.78 -13.75 11.88
N VAL A 211 1.58 -14.53 10.82
CA VAL A 211 0.40 -15.38 10.60
C VAL A 211 0.75 -16.86 10.85
N ALA A 212 1.90 -17.30 10.34
CA ALA A 212 2.33 -18.71 10.45
C ALA A 212 2.66 -19.12 11.90
N GLU A 213 3.15 -18.21 12.72
CA GLU A 213 3.54 -18.43 14.12
C GLU A 213 2.45 -17.93 15.08
N ILE A 214 1.19 -18.18 14.89
CA ILE A 214 0.05 -17.81 15.77
C ILE A 214 0.43 -16.74 16.82
N ALA A 215 0.59 -15.50 16.38
CA ALA A 215 0.95 -14.40 17.27
C ALA A 215 -0.16 -14.22 18.31
N ALA A 216 0.20 -14.14 19.59
CA ALA A 216 -0.75 -13.88 20.65
C ALA A 216 -1.47 -12.54 20.39
N PHE A 217 -2.78 -12.54 20.56
CA PHE A 217 -3.63 -11.37 20.35
C PHE A 217 -3.07 -10.17 21.14
N GLY A 218 -2.79 -9.03 20.47
CA GLY A 218 -2.27 -7.82 21.10
C GLY A 218 -0.73 -7.74 21.19
N GLY A 219 0.01 -8.74 20.70
CA GLY A 219 1.47 -8.68 20.63
C GLY A 219 2.00 -7.74 19.52
N GLU A 220 3.27 -7.38 19.59
CA GLU A 220 3.94 -6.50 18.60
C GLU A 220 3.88 -7.10 17.19
N THR A 221 4.07 -8.40 17.04
CA THR A 221 3.99 -9.11 15.77
C THR A 221 2.58 -9.07 15.19
N TYR A 222 1.55 -9.15 16.05
CA TYR A 222 0.15 -9.04 15.65
C TYR A 222 -0.16 -7.63 15.11
N ALA A 223 0.28 -6.56 15.81
CA ALA A 223 0.04 -5.19 15.36
C ALA A 223 0.72 -4.88 14.01
N LYS A 224 1.87 -5.49 13.73
CA LYS A 224 2.56 -5.37 12.43
C LYS A 224 1.78 -6.09 11.32
N GLU A 225 1.24 -7.26 11.59
CA GLU A 225 0.44 -8.02 10.62
C GLU A 225 -0.91 -7.33 10.33
N GLU A 226 -1.55 -6.73 11.34
CA GLU A 226 -2.74 -5.89 11.15
C GLU A 226 -2.47 -4.75 10.17
N LEU A 227 -1.33 -4.06 10.30
CA LEU A 227 -0.97 -2.99 9.38
C LEU A 227 -0.75 -3.49 7.95
N VAL A 228 -0.19 -4.68 7.79
CA VAL A 228 -0.05 -5.34 6.47
C VAL A 228 -1.41 -5.65 5.86
N ALA A 229 -2.34 -6.21 6.65
CA ALA A 229 -3.67 -6.56 6.19
C ALA A 229 -4.49 -5.31 5.80
N GLU A 230 -4.43 -4.26 6.62
CA GLU A 230 -5.05 -2.97 6.32
C GLU A 230 -4.57 -2.37 4.99
N MET A 231 -3.25 -2.36 4.77
CA MET A 231 -2.67 -1.83 3.54
C MET A 231 -2.98 -2.73 2.33
N GLY A 232 -3.01 -4.04 2.52
CA GLY A 232 -3.42 -5.00 1.50
C GLY A 232 -4.86 -4.80 1.06
N ALA A 233 -5.78 -4.67 2.03
CA ALA A 233 -7.18 -4.36 1.78
C ALA A 233 -7.35 -3.03 1.04
N ALA A 234 -6.61 -1.99 1.44
CA ALA A 234 -6.66 -0.69 0.77
C ALA A 234 -6.24 -0.76 -0.71
N PHE A 235 -5.20 -1.54 -1.05
CA PHE A 235 -4.82 -1.75 -2.46
C PHE A 235 -5.91 -2.49 -3.25
N LEU A 236 -6.56 -3.49 -2.66
CA LEU A 236 -7.64 -4.24 -3.31
C LEU A 236 -8.89 -3.39 -3.49
N CYS A 237 -9.25 -2.59 -2.48
CA CYS A 237 -10.33 -1.62 -2.56
C CYS A 237 -10.09 -0.60 -3.69
N ALA A 238 -8.86 -0.09 -3.81
CA ALA A 238 -8.52 0.82 -4.90
C ALA A 238 -8.62 0.18 -6.29
N VAL A 239 -8.25 -1.10 -6.42
CA VAL A 239 -8.37 -1.84 -7.69
C VAL A 239 -9.82 -2.12 -8.04
N SER A 240 -10.66 -2.47 -7.05
CA SER A 240 -12.10 -2.73 -7.24
C SER A 240 -12.95 -1.48 -7.24
N GLY A 241 -12.39 -0.28 -6.97
CA GLY A 241 -13.14 0.96 -6.87
C GLY A 241 -14.08 1.05 -5.66
N ILE A 242 -13.85 0.21 -4.64
CA ILE A 242 -14.59 0.26 -3.38
C ILE A 242 -14.00 1.35 -2.49
N ASP A 243 -14.85 2.21 -1.95
CA ASP A 243 -14.45 3.18 -0.94
C ASP A 243 -14.16 2.47 0.39
N ASN A 244 -12.89 2.50 0.82
CA ASN A 244 -12.49 1.97 2.13
C ASN A 244 -12.72 3.03 3.22
N THR A 245 -13.96 3.20 3.63
CA THR A 245 -14.40 4.24 4.58
C THR A 245 -14.67 3.72 5.98
N LEU A 246 -14.44 2.43 6.26
CA LEU A 246 -14.64 1.89 7.60
C LEU A 246 -13.82 2.70 8.62
N PRO A 247 -14.46 3.29 9.65
CA PRO A 247 -13.74 4.06 10.64
C PRO A 247 -12.76 3.16 11.41
N ALA A 248 -11.50 3.55 11.48
CA ALA A 248 -10.57 2.91 12.40
C ALA A 248 -10.96 3.28 13.83
N SER A 249 -10.99 2.30 14.74
CA SER A 249 -11.18 2.63 16.16
C SER A 249 -9.98 3.46 16.68
N ALA A 250 -10.25 4.34 17.65
CA ALA A 250 -9.19 5.14 18.27
C ALA A 250 -8.06 4.29 18.85
N SER A 251 -8.38 3.08 19.33
CA SER A 251 -7.39 2.12 19.85
C SER A 251 -6.45 1.60 18.76
N TYR A 252 -6.95 1.33 17.55
CA TYR A 252 -6.09 0.94 16.41
C TYR A 252 -5.16 2.08 16.00
N ILE A 253 -5.67 3.30 15.88
CA ILE A 253 -4.86 4.47 15.54
C ILE A 253 -3.75 4.69 16.58
N GLN A 254 -4.07 4.59 17.86
CA GLN A 254 -3.07 4.70 18.94
C GLN A 254 -2.03 3.58 18.89
N GLY A 255 -2.45 2.35 18.60
CA GLY A 255 -1.57 1.20 18.42
C GLY A 255 -0.58 1.42 17.28
N TRP A 256 -1.05 1.85 16.11
CA TRP A 256 -0.20 2.17 14.96
C TRP A 256 0.75 3.33 15.25
N LEU A 257 0.27 4.43 15.86
CA LEU A 257 1.11 5.56 16.25
C LEU A 257 2.27 5.14 17.15
N LYS A 258 1.99 4.31 18.15
CA LYS A 258 3.04 3.78 19.04
C LYS A 258 4.07 2.99 18.24
N GLN A 259 3.65 2.02 17.45
CA GLN A 259 4.54 1.15 16.68
C GLN A 259 5.37 1.92 15.65
N LEU A 260 4.77 2.89 14.96
CA LEU A 260 5.46 3.70 13.95
C LEU A 260 6.49 4.65 14.57
N LYS A 261 6.26 5.13 15.80
CA LYS A 261 7.22 5.94 16.55
C LYS A 261 8.41 5.10 17.08
N GLU A 262 8.18 3.83 17.38
CA GLU A 262 9.20 2.89 17.83
C GLU A 262 10.04 2.29 16.67
N ASP A 263 9.43 2.08 15.51
CA ASP A 263 10.10 1.51 14.34
C ASP A 263 9.80 2.31 13.06
N ALA A 264 10.71 3.20 12.69
CA ALA A 264 10.60 4.01 11.48
C ALA A 264 10.59 3.21 10.17
N LYS A 265 10.98 1.93 10.18
CA LYS A 265 10.95 1.07 8.98
C LYS A 265 9.60 0.39 8.78
N LEU A 266 8.80 0.31 9.82
CA LEU A 266 7.57 -0.48 9.86
C LEU A 266 6.61 -0.13 8.73
N VAL A 267 6.31 1.15 8.51
CA VAL A 267 5.32 1.56 7.50
C VAL A 267 5.73 1.20 6.07
N ILE A 268 7.01 1.32 5.76
CA ILE A 268 7.54 0.99 4.43
C ILE A 268 7.49 -0.53 4.22
N HIS A 269 7.87 -1.30 5.24
CA HIS A 269 7.81 -2.76 5.20
C HIS A 269 6.37 -3.26 5.13
N ALA A 270 5.46 -2.72 5.94
CA ALA A 270 4.05 -3.09 5.92
C ALA A 270 3.40 -2.79 4.56
N ALA A 271 3.67 -1.62 3.98
CA ALA A 271 3.18 -1.27 2.64
C ALA A 271 3.73 -2.21 1.54
N ALA A 272 4.99 -2.62 1.64
CA ALA A 272 5.58 -3.59 0.71
C ALA A 272 4.93 -4.97 0.86
N GLN A 273 4.70 -5.44 2.08
CA GLN A 273 4.04 -6.72 2.34
C GLN A 273 2.55 -6.68 1.97
N GLY A 274 1.84 -5.59 2.26
CA GLY A 274 0.45 -5.37 1.84
C GLY A 274 0.30 -5.36 0.32
N GLN A 275 1.25 -4.74 -0.40
CA GLN A 275 1.28 -4.79 -1.86
C GLN A 275 1.48 -6.22 -2.38
N ARG A 276 2.40 -7.00 -1.77
CA ARG A 276 2.59 -8.41 -2.13
C ARG A 276 1.36 -9.25 -1.85
N ALA A 277 0.66 -9.00 -0.74
CA ALA A 277 -0.60 -9.66 -0.42
C ALA A 277 -1.67 -9.36 -1.49
N ALA A 278 -1.83 -8.10 -1.87
CA ALA A 278 -2.75 -7.70 -2.93
C ALA A 278 -2.36 -8.32 -4.28
N ASP A 279 -1.08 -8.31 -4.65
CA ASP A 279 -0.61 -8.93 -5.90
C ASP A 279 -0.87 -10.43 -5.93
N PHE A 280 -0.69 -11.12 -4.80
CA PHE A 280 -1.02 -12.55 -4.68
C PHE A 280 -2.51 -12.78 -4.92
N ILE A 281 -3.38 -12.03 -4.25
CA ILE A 281 -4.84 -12.15 -4.39
C ILE A 281 -5.27 -11.86 -5.83
N LEU A 282 -4.63 -10.89 -6.49
CA LEU A 282 -4.89 -10.52 -7.88
C LEU A 282 -4.27 -11.50 -8.92
N GLY A 283 -3.55 -12.54 -8.47
CA GLY A 283 -2.84 -13.45 -9.38
C GLY A 283 -1.71 -12.80 -10.17
N LYS A 284 -1.16 -11.68 -9.69
CA LYS A 284 -0.10 -10.88 -10.36
C LYS A 284 1.31 -11.19 -9.86
N MET A 285 1.48 -12.22 -9.04
CA MET A 285 2.81 -12.64 -8.62
C MET A 285 3.52 -13.27 -9.83
N GLU A 286 4.52 -12.56 -10.38
CA GLU A 286 5.51 -13.21 -11.24
C GLU A 286 6.15 -14.35 -10.42
N GLU A 287 6.29 -15.51 -11.03
CA GLU A 287 7.11 -16.58 -10.46
C GLU A 287 8.51 -15.98 -10.27
N THR A 288 8.85 -15.62 -9.04
CA THR A 288 10.22 -15.31 -8.70
C THR A 288 10.98 -16.60 -8.91
N HIS A 289 11.67 -16.69 -10.04
CA HIS A 289 12.71 -17.68 -10.22
C HIS A 289 13.59 -17.58 -8.98
N ALA A 290 13.52 -18.64 -8.16
CA ALA A 290 14.46 -18.87 -7.10
C ALA A 290 15.85 -18.90 -7.73
N ALA A 291 16.65 -17.89 -7.44
CA ALA A 291 18.07 -17.83 -7.76
C ALA A 291 18.86 -17.80 -6.44
#